data_5aa39ba45e8db97c1be0ec7e5cbbf652
#
_entry.id   5aa39ba45e8db97c1be0ec7e5cbbf652
#
_cell.length_a   1.000
_cell.length_b   1.000
_cell.length_c   1.000
_cell.angle_alpha   90.00
_cell.angle_beta   90.00
_cell.angle_gamma   90.00
#
_symmetry.space_group_name_H-M   'P 1'
#
loop_
_entity.id
_entity.type
_entity.pdbx_description
1 polymer ?
#
loop_
_entity_poly.entity_id
_entity_poly.type
_entity_poly.pdbx_seq_one_letter_code
_entity_poly.pdbx_strand_id
1 'polypeptide(L)'
;MRTYVFRPPPDRRFSCLKSCPEAAYVFLGGKDLTKNHTLQPWRVEDSAELYGIHSWGAGFFDVSDAGEVVICPKGPEGPRVPIPEIIGGIRERGYELPCLLRVENILDTQISNLHESFRKAIKSLGYKGSYRGVFPIKVNQQQQVIEEIAQFGSNYHHGLEVGSKAELIAAVSLLHDPEACLICNGYKDGEFIDLGLQAQRIGLNVFFVLENAGELDTLLERARILGLRPNLGVRCKLSTKASGHWAESGRERS
;
A
#
# COMPACT_ATOMS: atom_id res chain seq x y z
N MET A 1 2.66 -5.24 0.57
CA MET A 1 3.69 -4.19 0.46
C MET A 1 4.76 -4.49 1.50
N ARG A 2 6.01 -4.79 1.12
CA ARG A 2 7.08 -5.12 2.07
C ARG A 2 7.73 -3.83 2.54
N THR A 3 7.73 -3.57 3.84
CA THR A 3 8.52 -2.49 4.45
C THR A 3 9.96 -2.96 4.53
N TYR A 4 10.86 -2.38 3.75
CA TYR A 4 12.29 -2.64 3.87
C TYR A 4 12.88 -1.63 4.85
N VAL A 5 13.30 -2.13 6.02
CA VAL A 5 14.13 -1.37 6.96
C VAL A 5 15.58 -1.61 6.53
N PHE A 6 16.22 -0.62 5.94
CA PHE A 6 17.65 -0.66 5.69
C PHE A 6 18.37 -0.35 7.01
N ARG A 7 19.01 -1.36 7.63
CA ARG A 7 19.99 -1.17 8.68
C ARG A 7 21.38 -1.24 8.04
N PRO A 8 22.18 -0.17 8.06
CA PRO A 8 23.59 -0.31 7.74
C PRO A 8 24.25 -1.22 8.80
N PRO A 9 25.20 -2.09 8.40
CA PRO A 9 25.92 -2.91 9.35
C PRO A 9 26.71 -2.01 10.34
N PRO A 10 26.77 -2.38 11.63
CA PRO A 10 27.61 -1.68 12.58
C PRO A 10 29.08 -1.86 12.15
N ASP A 11 29.85 -0.78 12.21
CA ASP A 11 31.30 -0.71 11.99
C ASP A 11 31.82 -1.09 10.59
N ARG A 12 31.58 -0.24 9.60
CA ARG A 12 32.59 0.05 8.58
C ARG A 12 32.75 1.55 8.42
N ARG A 13 33.80 2.09 9.04
CA ARG A 13 34.34 3.40 8.69
C ARG A 13 34.71 3.35 7.23
N PHE A 14 34.05 4.15 6.41
CA PHE A 14 34.52 4.42 5.06
C PHE A 14 35.83 5.20 5.16
N SER A 15 36.94 4.49 5.26
CA SER A 15 38.22 5.08 4.94
C SER A 15 38.25 5.29 3.44
N CYS A 16 38.47 6.53 3.07
CA CYS A 16 38.69 7.01 1.70
C CYS A 16 39.63 6.06 0.95
N LEU A 17 39.11 5.28 0.03
CA LEU A 17 39.87 4.50 -0.95
C LEU A 17 40.45 5.46 -2.00
N LYS A 18 41.42 6.26 -1.57
CA LYS A 18 42.44 6.79 -2.51
C LYS A 18 43.44 5.66 -2.70
N SER A 19 43.54 5.20 -3.95
CA SER A 19 44.50 4.21 -4.45
C SER A 19 44.14 2.74 -4.28
N CYS A 20 43.27 2.20 -5.12
CA CYS A 20 43.37 0.84 -5.58
C CYS A 20 42.73 0.70 -6.97
N PRO A 21 43.51 0.67 -8.07
CA PRO A 21 43.00 0.50 -9.44
C PRO A 21 42.40 -0.91 -9.69
N GLU A 22 42.69 -1.89 -8.82
CA GLU A 22 42.30 -3.29 -9.06
C GLU A 22 40.91 -3.68 -8.52
N ALA A 23 40.32 -2.89 -7.64
CA ALA A 23 38.99 -3.22 -7.09
C ALA A 23 37.82 -2.97 -8.07
N ALA A 24 38.04 -2.23 -9.13
CA ALA A 24 37.04 -1.94 -10.16
C ALA A 24 36.76 -3.10 -11.13
N TYR A 25 37.59 -4.15 -11.09
CA TYR A 25 37.52 -5.25 -12.07
C TYR A 25 36.65 -6.45 -11.67
N VAL A 26 36.12 -6.50 -10.47
CA VAL A 26 35.45 -7.71 -9.97
C VAL A 26 33.95 -7.77 -10.32
N PHE A 27 33.36 -6.71 -10.84
CA PHE A 27 31.91 -6.66 -11.06
C PHE A 27 31.43 -6.67 -12.53
N LEU A 28 32.33 -6.79 -13.50
CA LEU A 28 31.92 -6.91 -14.90
C LEU A 28 32.02 -8.36 -15.36
N GLY A 29 30.88 -9.05 -15.33
CA GLY A 29 30.78 -10.42 -15.83
C GLY A 29 31.31 -10.58 -17.25
N GLY A 30 32.38 -11.37 -17.37
CA GLY A 30 32.77 -12.17 -18.54
C GLY A 30 32.86 -11.53 -19.93
N LYS A 31 33.09 -10.22 -20.07
CA LYS A 31 33.42 -9.62 -21.37
C LYS A 31 34.92 -9.39 -21.49
N ASP A 32 35.43 -9.83 -22.62
CA ASP A 32 36.84 -9.79 -23.04
C ASP A 32 37.52 -8.43 -22.74
N LEU A 33 38.40 -8.38 -21.74
CA LEU A 33 39.06 -7.17 -21.22
C LEU A 33 40.24 -6.69 -22.11
N THR A 34 40.42 -7.26 -23.29
CA THR A 34 41.52 -6.91 -24.19
C THR A 34 41.22 -5.77 -25.17
N LYS A 35 39.97 -5.25 -25.15
CA LYS A 35 39.63 -4.05 -25.94
C LYS A 35 39.83 -2.81 -25.10
N ASN A 36 40.62 -1.85 -25.56
CA ASN A 36 40.79 -0.51 -25.01
C ASN A 36 39.44 0.17 -24.82
N HIS A 37 38.75 -0.15 -23.74
CA HIS A 37 37.60 0.62 -23.32
C HIS A 37 38.10 1.88 -22.67
N THR A 38 38.01 2.99 -23.36
CA THR A 38 38.09 4.32 -22.76
C THR A 38 37.05 4.37 -21.68
N LEU A 39 37.45 4.46 -20.40
CA LEU A 39 36.53 4.61 -19.27
C LEU A 39 35.68 5.86 -19.55
N GLN A 40 34.41 5.65 -19.75
CA GLN A 40 33.44 6.76 -19.87
C GLN A 40 33.34 7.44 -18.50
N PRO A 41 33.25 8.77 -18.43
CA PRO A 41 32.99 9.48 -17.20
C PRO A 41 31.66 8.97 -16.60
N TRP A 42 31.64 8.77 -15.30
CA TRP A 42 30.41 8.37 -14.59
C TRP A 42 29.35 9.47 -14.67
N ARG A 43 28.13 9.11 -15.04
CA ARG A 43 27.00 10.03 -15.18
C ARG A 43 25.90 9.69 -14.18
N VAL A 44 24.98 10.62 -14.01
CA VAL A 44 23.81 10.45 -13.10
C VAL A 44 22.94 9.27 -13.53
N GLU A 45 22.78 9.06 -14.84
CA GLU A 45 22.02 7.94 -15.41
C GLU A 45 22.63 6.59 -15.03
N ASP A 46 23.95 6.51 -14.99
CA ASP A 46 24.68 5.28 -14.59
C ASP A 46 24.38 4.94 -13.11
N SER A 47 24.21 5.97 -12.26
CA SER A 47 23.77 5.79 -10.87
C SER A 47 22.31 5.31 -10.79
N ALA A 48 21.42 5.93 -11.54
CA ALA A 48 20.00 5.55 -11.57
C ALA A 48 19.82 4.08 -12.01
N GLU A 49 20.61 3.64 -13.01
CA GLU A 49 20.62 2.26 -13.49
C GLU A 49 21.22 1.31 -12.45
N LEU A 50 22.39 1.63 -11.88
CA LEU A 50 23.10 0.80 -10.90
C LEU A 50 22.24 0.53 -9.66
N TYR A 51 21.58 1.56 -9.15
CA TYR A 51 20.71 1.45 -7.97
C TYR A 51 19.28 1.02 -8.31
N GLY A 52 18.96 0.84 -9.59
CA GLY A 52 17.65 0.39 -10.06
C GLY A 52 16.51 1.34 -9.70
N ILE A 53 16.77 2.65 -9.63
CA ILE A 53 15.81 3.65 -9.15
C ILE A 53 14.49 3.59 -9.93
N HIS A 54 14.58 3.48 -11.25
CA HIS A 54 13.39 3.41 -12.11
C HIS A 54 12.57 2.13 -11.92
N SER A 55 13.23 1.03 -11.49
CA SER A 55 12.55 -0.26 -11.25
C SER A 55 11.76 -0.27 -9.95
N TRP A 56 12.40 0.07 -8.82
CA TRP A 56 11.72 0.06 -7.51
C TRP A 56 10.95 1.34 -7.23
N GLY A 57 11.38 2.46 -7.82
CA GLY A 57 10.77 3.77 -7.63
C GLY A 57 9.40 3.93 -8.29
N ALA A 58 9.08 3.10 -9.30
CA ALA A 58 7.79 3.06 -9.98
C ALA A 58 7.26 4.45 -10.43
N GLY A 59 8.17 5.36 -10.82
CA GLY A 59 7.87 6.74 -11.20
C GLY A 59 7.68 7.72 -10.04
N PHE A 60 7.76 7.25 -8.78
CA PHE A 60 7.70 8.12 -7.59
C PHE A 60 9.07 8.50 -7.05
N PHE A 61 10.13 7.91 -7.57
CA PHE A 61 11.51 8.24 -7.24
C PHE A 61 12.34 8.36 -8.50
N ASP A 62 13.27 9.30 -8.49
CA ASP A 62 14.17 9.58 -9.60
C ASP A 62 15.50 10.14 -9.05
N VAL A 63 16.44 10.46 -9.94
CA VAL A 63 17.70 11.14 -9.61
C VAL A 63 17.71 12.50 -10.26
N SER A 64 18.07 13.56 -9.52
CA SER A 64 18.24 14.91 -10.06
C SER A 64 19.53 15.05 -10.85
N ASP A 65 19.67 16.12 -11.63
CA ASP A 65 20.91 16.45 -12.35
C ASP A 65 22.11 16.66 -11.41
N ALA A 66 21.84 16.95 -10.13
CA ALA A 66 22.85 17.04 -9.07
C ALA A 66 23.24 15.67 -8.48
N GLY A 67 22.63 14.56 -8.95
CA GLY A 67 22.89 13.22 -8.45
C GLY A 67 22.16 12.88 -7.14
N GLU A 68 21.18 13.67 -6.74
CA GLU A 68 20.39 13.44 -5.53
C GLU A 68 19.14 12.63 -5.83
N VAL A 69 18.77 11.69 -4.94
CA VAL A 69 17.48 11.01 -5.05
C VAL A 69 16.35 11.99 -4.75
N VAL A 70 15.40 12.09 -5.67
CA VAL A 70 14.21 12.94 -5.53
C VAL A 70 12.96 12.11 -5.40
N ILE A 71 11.99 12.62 -4.66
CA ILE A 71 10.63 12.08 -4.56
C ILE A 71 9.74 12.85 -5.51
N CYS A 72 8.97 12.11 -6.33
CA CYS A 72 7.99 12.62 -7.28
C CYS A 72 6.58 12.19 -6.80
N PRO A 73 5.97 12.82 -5.81
CA PRO A 73 4.78 12.31 -5.13
C PRO A 73 3.54 12.24 -6.02
N LYS A 74 3.52 12.98 -7.12
CA LYS A 74 2.46 12.95 -8.16
C LYS A 74 2.88 12.26 -9.45
N GLY A 75 3.96 11.46 -9.40
CA GLY A 75 4.55 10.83 -10.57
C GLY A 75 5.57 11.71 -11.29
N PRO A 76 6.11 11.24 -12.45
CA PRO A 76 7.25 11.87 -13.13
C PRO A 76 7.05 13.32 -13.55
N GLU A 77 5.80 13.68 -13.90
CA GLU A 77 5.43 15.03 -14.35
C GLU A 77 5.08 15.99 -13.19
N GLY A 78 5.13 15.49 -11.97
CA GLY A 78 4.80 16.24 -10.76
C GLY A 78 6.00 16.98 -10.16
N PRO A 79 5.80 17.59 -8.97
CA PRO A 79 6.88 18.23 -8.24
C PRO A 79 7.96 17.21 -7.86
N ARG A 80 9.22 17.64 -7.87
CA ARG A 80 10.40 16.84 -7.52
C ARG A 80 11.02 17.41 -6.25
N VAL A 81 11.10 16.63 -5.20
CA VAL A 81 11.62 17.06 -3.89
C VAL A 81 12.87 16.25 -3.55
N PRO A 82 14.04 16.87 -3.43
CA PRO A 82 15.27 16.18 -3.04
C PRO A 82 15.18 15.61 -1.63
N ILE A 83 15.56 14.33 -1.44
CA ILE A 83 15.61 13.71 -0.11
C ILE A 83 16.55 14.46 0.86
N PRO A 84 17.73 14.95 0.44
CA PRO A 84 18.59 15.74 1.31
C PRO A 84 17.91 16.98 1.89
N GLU A 85 17.05 17.65 1.13
CA GLU A 85 16.26 18.82 1.61
C GLU A 85 15.30 18.40 2.74
N ILE A 86 14.60 17.29 2.56
CA ILE A 86 13.70 16.73 3.58
C ILE A 86 14.47 16.39 4.85
N ILE A 87 15.65 15.74 4.71
CA ILE A 87 16.52 15.40 5.84
C ILE A 87 17.03 16.65 6.56
N GLY A 88 17.37 17.69 5.81
CA GLY A 88 17.73 19.01 6.37
C GLY A 88 16.62 19.55 7.26
N GLY A 89 15.40 19.62 6.74
CA GLY A 89 14.23 20.07 7.50
C GLY A 89 13.87 19.21 8.72
N ILE A 90 14.13 17.90 8.68
CA ILE A 90 13.97 17.00 9.82
C ILE A 90 14.98 17.36 10.93
N ARG A 91 16.25 17.55 10.56
CA ARG A 91 17.33 17.91 11.50
C ARG A 91 17.11 19.29 12.13
N GLU A 92 16.69 20.28 11.34
CA GLU A 92 16.35 21.63 11.82
C GLU A 92 15.25 21.62 12.89
N ARG A 93 14.33 20.63 12.84
CA ARG A 93 13.30 20.41 13.86
C ARG A 93 13.80 19.62 15.08
N GLY A 94 15.09 19.29 15.14
CA GLY A 94 15.72 18.59 16.26
C GLY A 94 15.55 17.07 16.27
N TYR A 95 15.13 16.47 15.14
CA TYR A 95 15.05 15.02 15.03
C TYR A 95 16.35 14.42 14.50
N GLU A 96 16.68 13.24 15.00
CA GLU A 96 17.89 12.49 14.60
C GLU A 96 17.57 11.34 13.65
N LEU A 97 18.60 10.87 12.94
CA LEU A 97 18.53 9.68 12.09
C LEU A 97 18.97 8.44 12.89
N PRO A 98 18.45 7.23 12.59
CA PRO A 98 17.62 6.90 11.44
C PRO A 98 16.13 7.26 11.61
N CYS A 99 15.46 7.66 10.53
CA CYS A 99 14.03 7.91 10.52
C CYS A 99 13.33 7.11 9.40
N LEU A 100 12.03 6.86 9.58
CA LEU A 100 11.16 6.31 8.55
C LEU A 100 10.36 7.45 7.92
N LEU A 101 10.68 7.76 6.65
CA LEU A 101 9.95 8.76 5.88
C LEU A 101 8.75 8.10 5.17
N ARG A 102 7.56 8.65 5.37
CA ARG A 102 6.35 8.30 4.62
C ARG A 102 5.88 9.51 3.82
N VAL A 103 5.45 9.26 2.59
CA VAL A 103 4.98 10.30 1.67
C VAL A 103 3.53 9.99 1.34
N GLU A 104 2.59 10.63 2.02
CA GLU A 104 1.14 10.42 1.91
C GLU A 104 0.64 10.65 0.49
N ASN A 105 1.14 11.67 -0.20
CA ASN A 105 0.75 11.98 -1.57
C ASN A 105 1.01 10.84 -2.58
N ILE A 106 1.95 9.92 -2.30
CA ILE A 106 2.14 8.71 -3.11
C ILE A 106 0.93 7.77 -2.94
N LEU A 107 0.43 7.65 -1.71
CA LEU A 107 -0.76 6.86 -1.42
C LEU A 107 -1.99 7.43 -2.12
N ASP A 108 -2.19 8.76 -2.05
CA ASP A 108 -3.26 9.48 -2.76
C ASP A 108 -3.22 9.23 -4.26
N THR A 109 -2.03 9.35 -4.84
CA THR A 109 -1.82 9.11 -6.27
C THR A 109 -2.13 7.67 -6.66
N GLN A 110 -1.79 6.69 -5.82
CA GLN A 110 -2.09 5.29 -6.09
C GLN A 110 -3.58 4.98 -5.95
N ILE A 111 -4.28 5.56 -4.97
CA ILE A 111 -5.74 5.46 -4.86
C ILE A 111 -6.40 6.06 -6.12
N SER A 112 -5.97 7.25 -6.53
CA SER A 112 -6.48 7.91 -7.74
C SER A 112 -6.26 7.04 -8.98
N ASN A 113 -5.04 6.54 -9.19
CA ASN A 113 -4.68 5.70 -10.34
C ASN A 113 -5.52 4.43 -10.42
N LEU A 114 -5.76 3.79 -9.28
CA LEU A 114 -6.60 2.59 -9.19
C LEU A 114 -8.04 2.91 -9.64
N HIS A 115 -8.65 3.93 -9.05
CA HIS A 115 -10.03 4.30 -9.36
C HIS A 115 -10.21 4.81 -10.80
N GLU A 116 -9.27 5.63 -11.29
CA GLU A 116 -9.29 6.12 -12.66
C GLU A 116 -9.14 4.99 -13.69
N SER A 117 -8.33 3.99 -13.40
CA SER A 117 -8.16 2.82 -14.27
C SER A 117 -9.47 2.05 -14.43
N PHE A 118 -10.17 1.79 -13.32
CA PHE A 118 -11.50 1.15 -13.36
C PHE A 118 -12.54 2.05 -14.01
N ARG A 119 -12.54 3.36 -13.73
CA ARG A 119 -13.46 4.32 -14.36
C ARG A 119 -13.31 4.34 -15.88
N LYS A 120 -12.07 4.36 -16.37
CA LYS A 120 -11.77 4.28 -17.82
C LYS A 120 -12.29 2.98 -18.43
N ALA A 121 -12.04 1.82 -17.77
CA ALA A 121 -12.52 0.52 -18.25
C ALA A 121 -14.05 0.44 -18.26
N ILE A 122 -14.72 0.88 -17.21
CA ILE A 122 -16.17 0.94 -17.10
C ILE A 122 -16.75 1.77 -18.26
N LYS A 123 -16.19 2.96 -18.51
CA LYS A 123 -16.63 3.85 -19.60
C LYS A 123 -16.42 3.21 -20.97
N SER A 124 -15.24 2.61 -21.20
CA SER A 124 -14.90 2.02 -22.52
C SER A 124 -15.77 0.81 -22.87
N LEU A 125 -16.17 0.03 -21.86
CA LEU A 125 -16.99 -1.18 -22.04
C LEU A 125 -18.50 -0.92 -21.91
N GLY A 126 -18.92 0.31 -21.61
CA GLY A 126 -20.32 0.65 -21.38
C GLY A 126 -20.95 -0.07 -20.18
N TYR A 127 -20.11 -0.49 -19.20
CA TYR A 127 -20.57 -1.17 -18.00
C TYR A 127 -21.45 -0.26 -17.15
N LYS A 128 -22.56 -0.80 -16.61
CA LYS A 128 -23.57 0.00 -15.89
C LYS A 128 -23.35 0.11 -14.39
N GLY A 129 -22.43 -0.70 -13.84
CA GLY A 129 -22.07 -0.65 -12.42
C GLY A 129 -20.97 0.38 -12.13
N SER A 130 -20.67 0.55 -10.86
CA SER A 130 -19.55 1.37 -10.36
C SER A 130 -18.49 0.52 -9.71
N TYR A 131 -17.26 0.99 -9.69
CA TYR A 131 -16.17 0.43 -8.89
C TYR A 131 -16.16 1.08 -7.51
N ARG A 132 -16.02 0.26 -6.48
CA ARG A 132 -15.80 0.68 -5.08
C ARG A 132 -14.57 -0.07 -4.57
N GLY A 133 -13.47 0.63 -4.41
CA GLY A 133 -12.24 0.07 -3.80
C GLY A 133 -12.42 -0.10 -2.29
N VAL A 134 -11.71 -1.07 -1.71
CA VAL A 134 -11.72 -1.32 -0.27
C VAL A 134 -10.31 -1.66 0.19
N PHE A 135 -9.83 -1.02 1.26
CA PHE A 135 -8.52 -1.31 1.83
C PHE A 135 -8.64 -2.22 3.06
N PRO A 136 -7.97 -3.37 3.08
CA PRO A 136 -7.95 -4.25 4.26
C PRO A 136 -7.04 -3.69 5.35
N ILE A 137 -7.59 -3.36 6.52
CA ILE A 137 -6.83 -2.77 7.64
C ILE A 137 -5.67 -3.67 8.08
N LYS A 138 -5.86 -4.99 8.08
CA LYS A 138 -4.82 -5.98 8.44
C LYS A 138 -3.51 -5.85 7.65
N VAL A 139 -3.53 -5.26 6.45
CA VAL A 139 -2.33 -5.08 5.61
C VAL A 139 -1.39 -4.04 6.21
N ASN A 140 -1.93 -2.95 6.74
CA ASN A 140 -1.18 -1.94 7.47
C ASN A 140 -2.12 -1.23 8.46
N GLN A 141 -1.97 -1.51 9.76
CA GLN A 141 -2.83 -1.00 10.84
C GLN A 141 -2.34 0.34 11.43
N GLN A 142 -1.39 1.00 10.79
CA GLN A 142 -0.91 2.29 11.28
C GLN A 142 -1.99 3.36 11.12
N GLN A 143 -2.30 4.05 12.20
CA GLN A 143 -3.36 5.05 12.27
C GLN A 143 -3.27 6.07 11.13
N GLN A 144 -2.12 6.71 10.94
CA GLN A 144 -1.92 7.72 9.90
C GLN A 144 -2.14 7.19 8.47
N VAL A 145 -1.88 5.90 8.23
CA VAL A 145 -2.11 5.27 6.91
C VAL A 145 -3.61 5.06 6.69
N ILE A 146 -4.32 4.58 7.71
CA ILE A 146 -5.76 4.35 7.60
C ILE A 146 -6.52 5.68 7.53
N GLU A 147 -6.10 6.68 8.30
CA GLU A 147 -6.65 8.05 8.25
C GLU A 147 -6.55 8.63 6.85
N GLU A 148 -5.35 8.58 6.22
CA GLU A 148 -5.16 9.08 4.87
C GLU A 148 -6.00 8.33 3.84
N ILE A 149 -6.05 6.98 3.93
CA ILE A 149 -6.88 6.18 3.04
C ILE A 149 -8.37 6.54 3.17
N ALA A 150 -8.87 6.73 4.39
CA ALA A 150 -10.26 7.09 4.62
C ALA A 150 -10.55 8.53 4.17
N GLN A 151 -9.68 9.47 4.49
CA GLN A 151 -9.85 10.89 4.18
C GLN A 151 -9.74 11.15 2.68
N PHE A 152 -8.62 10.80 2.06
CA PHE A 152 -8.42 10.98 0.62
C PHE A 152 -9.34 10.07 -0.21
N GLY A 153 -9.50 8.82 0.24
CA GLY A 153 -10.33 7.82 -0.40
C GLY A 153 -11.82 8.21 -0.50
N SER A 154 -12.31 9.10 0.37
CA SER A 154 -13.69 9.60 0.31
C SER A 154 -14.03 10.26 -1.02
N ASN A 155 -13.05 10.84 -1.73
CA ASN A 155 -13.24 11.38 -3.08
C ASN A 155 -13.64 10.32 -4.11
N TYR A 156 -13.46 9.05 -3.79
CA TYR A 156 -13.71 7.88 -4.64
C TYR A 156 -14.68 6.88 -3.99
N HIS A 157 -15.24 7.19 -2.83
CA HIS A 157 -15.98 6.24 -1.99
C HIS A 157 -15.18 4.98 -1.71
N HIS A 158 -13.86 5.14 -1.44
CA HIS A 158 -12.96 4.06 -1.11
C HIS A 158 -13.18 3.63 0.35
N GLY A 159 -13.53 2.37 0.54
CA GLY A 159 -13.92 1.84 1.84
C GLY A 159 -12.81 1.10 2.57
N LEU A 160 -13.19 0.45 3.65
CA LEU A 160 -12.30 -0.35 4.50
C LEU A 160 -12.81 -1.77 4.65
N GLU A 161 -11.90 -2.74 4.77
CA GLU A 161 -12.20 -4.13 5.12
C GLU A 161 -11.63 -4.43 6.50
N VAL A 162 -12.43 -5.10 7.33
CA VAL A 162 -12.13 -5.44 8.71
C VAL A 162 -12.37 -6.93 8.97
N GLY A 163 -11.48 -7.56 9.74
CA GLY A 163 -11.56 -8.97 10.10
C GLY A 163 -11.60 -9.22 11.62
N SER A 164 -11.61 -8.16 12.43
CA SER A 164 -11.66 -8.24 13.90
C SER A 164 -12.45 -7.09 14.50
N LYS A 165 -12.92 -7.26 15.76
CA LYS A 165 -13.63 -6.19 16.50
C LYS A 165 -12.80 -4.92 16.64
N ALA A 166 -11.49 -5.05 16.90
CA ALA A 166 -10.60 -3.91 17.02
C ALA A 166 -10.49 -3.12 15.71
N GLU A 167 -10.35 -3.83 14.58
CA GLU A 167 -10.34 -3.21 13.26
C GLU A 167 -11.69 -2.54 12.94
N LEU A 168 -12.81 -3.17 13.31
CA LEU A 168 -14.14 -2.60 13.11
C LEU A 168 -14.31 -1.29 13.89
N ILE A 169 -13.88 -1.24 15.15
CA ILE A 169 -13.94 -0.02 15.96
C ILE A 169 -13.09 1.09 15.33
N ALA A 170 -11.87 0.76 14.89
CA ALA A 170 -11.00 1.71 14.21
C ALA A 170 -11.65 2.22 12.90
N ALA A 171 -12.21 1.32 12.08
CA ALA A 171 -12.87 1.70 10.83
C ALA A 171 -14.08 2.63 11.06
N VAL A 172 -14.92 2.32 12.05
CA VAL A 172 -16.09 3.15 12.40
C VAL A 172 -15.69 4.54 12.85
N SER A 173 -14.53 4.69 13.50
CA SER A 173 -14.04 6.00 13.96
C SER A 173 -13.48 6.88 12.83
N LEU A 174 -13.11 6.29 11.69
CA LEU A 174 -12.41 6.99 10.61
C LEU A 174 -13.24 7.11 9.31
N LEU A 175 -14.15 6.16 9.07
CA LEU A 175 -14.96 6.14 7.86
C LEU A 175 -16.19 7.01 8.03
N HIS A 176 -16.24 8.15 7.32
CA HIS A 176 -17.33 9.11 7.39
C HIS A 176 -18.18 9.19 6.11
N ASP A 177 -17.70 8.58 5.02
CA ASP A 177 -18.40 8.57 3.75
C ASP A 177 -19.48 7.46 3.74
N PRO A 178 -20.78 7.79 3.66
CA PRO A 178 -21.87 6.82 3.69
C PRO A 178 -21.94 5.94 2.44
N GLU A 179 -21.27 6.32 1.34
CA GLU A 179 -21.19 5.51 0.11
C GLU A 179 -19.99 4.56 0.10
N ALA A 180 -19.00 4.79 0.96
CA ALA A 180 -17.84 3.91 1.10
C ALA A 180 -18.25 2.59 1.78
N CYS A 181 -17.81 1.47 1.22
CA CYS A 181 -18.15 0.15 1.77
C CYS A 181 -17.31 -0.15 3.02
N LEU A 182 -17.96 -0.59 4.09
CA LEU A 182 -17.32 -1.22 5.24
C LEU A 182 -17.55 -2.73 5.18
N ILE A 183 -16.54 -3.47 4.78
CA ILE A 183 -16.62 -4.92 4.55
C ILE A 183 -16.20 -5.67 5.80
N CYS A 184 -17.11 -6.39 6.42
CA CYS A 184 -16.88 -7.23 7.59
C CYS A 184 -16.59 -8.67 7.15
N ASN A 185 -15.30 -9.02 7.09
CA ASN A 185 -14.79 -10.37 6.80
C ASN A 185 -14.41 -11.12 8.10
N GLY A 186 -13.93 -12.36 7.94
CA GLY A 186 -13.52 -13.21 9.05
C GLY A 186 -14.68 -13.77 9.87
N TYR A 187 -14.37 -14.59 10.88
CA TYR A 187 -15.37 -15.17 11.76
C TYR A 187 -15.97 -14.11 12.67
N LYS A 188 -17.30 -14.09 12.73
CA LYS A 188 -18.08 -13.07 13.45
C LYS A 188 -18.83 -13.70 14.61
N ASP A 189 -18.51 -13.26 15.82
CA ASP A 189 -19.34 -13.53 17.00
C ASP A 189 -20.48 -12.50 17.13
N GLY A 190 -21.36 -12.72 18.09
CA GLY A 190 -22.53 -11.84 18.31
C GLY A 190 -22.15 -10.38 18.57
N GLU A 191 -21.05 -10.11 19.29
CA GLU A 191 -20.59 -8.74 19.57
C GLU A 191 -20.06 -8.05 18.32
N PHE A 192 -19.30 -8.77 17.47
CA PHE A 192 -18.85 -8.23 16.18
C PHE A 192 -20.05 -7.85 15.30
N ILE A 193 -21.05 -8.74 15.25
CA ILE A 193 -22.28 -8.51 14.48
C ILE A 193 -23.01 -7.28 15.00
N ASP A 194 -23.19 -7.18 16.32
CA ASP A 194 -23.86 -6.04 16.94
C ASP A 194 -23.17 -4.72 16.64
N LEU A 195 -21.82 -4.67 16.74
CA LEU A 195 -21.04 -3.49 16.39
C LEU A 195 -21.22 -3.09 14.91
N GLY A 196 -21.17 -4.05 13.99
CA GLY A 196 -21.38 -3.79 12.58
C GLY A 196 -22.80 -3.32 12.27
N LEU A 197 -23.82 -3.89 12.92
CA LEU A 197 -25.22 -3.45 12.78
C LEU A 197 -25.41 -2.03 13.37
N GLN A 198 -24.76 -1.70 14.48
CA GLN A 198 -24.79 -0.32 15.01
C GLN A 198 -24.09 0.64 14.07
N ALA A 199 -22.97 0.24 13.45
CA ALA A 199 -22.30 1.03 12.41
C ALA A 199 -23.24 1.30 11.21
N GLN A 200 -24.00 0.30 10.78
CA GLN A 200 -25.03 0.46 9.75
C GLN A 200 -26.14 1.43 10.21
N ARG A 201 -26.56 1.35 11.47
CA ARG A 201 -27.61 2.22 12.04
C ARG A 201 -27.22 3.69 12.06
N ILE A 202 -25.94 4.00 12.24
CA ILE A 202 -25.43 5.37 12.18
C ILE A 202 -25.13 5.86 10.77
N GLY A 203 -25.44 5.05 9.73
CA GLY A 203 -25.41 5.45 8.33
C GLY A 203 -24.24 4.93 7.51
N LEU A 204 -23.37 4.06 8.06
CA LEU A 204 -22.29 3.44 7.29
C LEU A 204 -22.83 2.31 6.39
N ASN A 205 -22.22 2.15 5.22
CA ASN A 205 -22.58 1.12 4.25
C ASN A 205 -21.87 -0.20 4.55
N VAL A 206 -22.39 -0.95 5.54
CA VAL A 206 -21.79 -2.17 6.07
C VAL A 206 -22.25 -3.40 5.29
N PHE A 207 -21.29 -4.29 4.95
CA PHE A 207 -21.51 -5.60 4.34
C PHE A 207 -20.93 -6.69 5.23
N PHE A 208 -21.75 -7.67 5.62
CA PHE A 208 -21.31 -8.85 6.36
C PHE A 208 -21.02 -9.98 5.38
N VAL A 209 -19.76 -10.38 5.26
CA VAL A 209 -19.35 -11.49 4.40
C VAL A 209 -19.36 -12.77 5.21
N LEU A 210 -20.25 -13.69 4.86
CA LEU A 210 -20.43 -14.97 5.55
C LEU A 210 -19.26 -15.91 5.21
N GLU A 211 -18.59 -16.39 6.25
CA GLU A 211 -17.51 -17.39 6.16
C GLU A 211 -18.05 -18.82 6.19
N ASN A 212 -19.20 -19.01 6.87
CA ASN A 212 -19.90 -20.28 6.97
C ASN A 212 -21.41 -20.07 7.11
N ALA A 213 -22.17 -21.14 6.89
CA ALA A 213 -23.64 -21.08 6.92
C ALA A 213 -24.21 -20.74 8.32
N GLY A 214 -23.53 -21.14 9.40
CA GLY A 214 -24.01 -20.90 10.77
C GLY A 214 -23.98 -19.41 11.19
N GLU A 215 -23.16 -18.60 10.54
CA GLU A 215 -23.14 -17.15 10.79
C GLU A 215 -24.43 -16.46 10.35
N LEU A 216 -25.13 -17.01 9.35
CA LEU A 216 -26.34 -16.41 8.81
C LEU A 216 -27.44 -16.34 9.87
N ASP A 217 -27.68 -17.42 10.60
CA ASP A 217 -28.73 -17.50 11.61
C ASP A 217 -28.49 -16.48 12.73
N THR A 218 -27.23 -16.42 13.22
CA THR A 218 -26.84 -15.44 14.25
C THR A 218 -27.01 -14.00 13.75
N LEU A 219 -26.59 -13.72 12.52
CA LEU A 219 -26.71 -12.37 11.94
C LEU A 219 -28.18 -11.95 11.76
N LEU A 220 -29.04 -12.84 11.26
CA LEU A 220 -30.46 -12.54 11.08
C LEU A 220 -31.20 -12.36 12.41
N GLU A 221 -30.87 -13.16 13.43
CA GLU A 221 -31.42 -12.99 14.76
C GLU A 221 -31.08 -11.63 15.36
N ARG A 222 -29.78 -11.26 15.35
CA ARG A 222 -29.30 -9.96 15.85
C ARG A 222 -29.91 -8.79 15.08
N ALA A 223 -29.94 -8.89 13.75
CA ALA A 223 -30.56 -7.86 12.91
C ALA A 223 -32.04 -7.68 13.19
N ARG A 224 -32.79 -8.79 13.44
CA ARG A 224 -34.22 -8.75 13.83
C ARG A 224 -34.43 -8.04 15.16
N ILE A 225 -33.56 -8.31 16.15
CA ILE A 225 -33.64 -7.67 17.47
C ILE A 225 -33.45 -6.16 17.36
N LEU A 226 -32.53 -5.71 16.47
CA LEU A 226 -32.24 -4.31 16.25
C LEU A 226 -33.16 -3.61 15.22
N GLY A 227 -34.04 -4.37 14.57
CA GLY A 227 -34.97 -3.85 13.54
C GLY A 227 -34.22 -3.41 12.26
N LEU A 228 -33.10 -4.04 11.93
CA LEU A 228 -32.24 -3.70 10.79
C LEU A 228 -32.26 -4.78 9.71
N ARG A 229 -31.92 -4.40 8.49
CA ARG A 229 -31.70 -5.32 7.34
C ARG A 229 -30.22 -5.26 6.95
N PRO A 230 -29.42 -6.31 7.26
CA PRO A 230 -28.01 -6.32 6.92
C PRO A 230 -27.77 -6.51 5.42
N ASN A 231 -26.73 -5.90 4.87
CA ASN A 231 -26.20 -6.28 3.56
C ASN A 231 -25.33 -7.51 3.72
N LEU A 232 -25.55 -8.52 2.89
CA LEU A 232 -24.89 -9.81 2.96
C LEU A 232 -23.92 -10.00 1.80
N GLY A 233 -22.75 -10.56 2.09
CA GLY A 233 -21.81 -11.13 1.13
C GLY A 233 -21.60 -12.60 1.44
N VAL A 234 -21.14 -13.37 0.45
CA VAL A 234 -20.79 -14.79 0.61
C VAL A 234 -19.39 -15.01 0.11
N ARG A 235 -18.55 -15.64 0.93
CA ARG A 235 -17.18 -16.00 0.54
C ARG A 235 -17.20 -17.29 -0.26
N CYS A 236 -16.82 -17.20 -1.54
CA CYS A 236 -16.63 -18.37 -2.39
C CYS A 236 -15.15 -18.77 -2.42
N LYS A 237 -14.82 -19.98 -1.94
CA LYS A 237 -13.48 -20.55 -2.09
C LYS A 237 -13.33 -21.12 -3.49
N LEU A 238 -12.30 -20.67 -4.22
CA LEU A 238 -12.01 -21.18 -5.54
C LEU A 238 -11.21 -22.49 -5.44
N SER A 239 -11.52 -23.47 -6.31
CA SER A 239 -10.75 -24.72 -6.43
C SER A 239 -9.45 -24.58 -7.23
N THR A 240 -9.24 -23.44 -7.89
CA THR A 240 -8.04 -23.14 -8.66
C THR A 240 -6.82 -22.96 -7.76
N LYS A 241 -5.69 -23.56 -8.16
CA LYS A 241 -4.41 -23.36 -7.47
C LYS A 241 -3.92 -21.94 -7.72
N ALA A 242 -3.78 -21.16 -6.66
CA ALA A 242 -3.09 -19.88 -6.74
C ALA A 242 -1.57 -20.10 -6.91
N SER A 243 -0.86 -19.12 -7.50
CA SER A 243 0.61 -19.15 -7.65
C SER A 243 1.30 -18.31 -6.58
N GLY A 244 2.58 -18.62 -6.30
CA GLY A 244 3.41 -17.86 -5.36
C GLY A 244 3.00 -18.06 -3.90
N HIS A 245 3.09 -16.99 -3.09
CA HIS A 245 2.77 -17.00 -1.66
C HIS A 245 1.30 -17.33 -1.35
N TRP A 246 0.42 -17.29 -2.33
CA TRP A 246 -1.01 -17.60 -2.20
C TRP A 246 -1.37 -19.03 -2.62
N ALA A 247 -0.37 -19.87 -2.91
CA ALA A 247 -0.59 -21.26 -3.36
C ALA A 247 -1.41 -22.10 -2.36
N GLU A 248 -1.43 -21.73 -1.07
CA GLU A 248 -2.16 -22.43 -0.01
C GLU A 248 -3.51 -21.79 0.35
N SER A 249 -3.84 -20.61 -0.17
CA SER A 249 -5.08 -19.91 0.16
C SER A 249 -6.35 -20.59 -0.32
N GLY A 250 -6.25 -21.57 -1.20
CA GLY A 250 -7.36 -22.40 -1.70
C GLY A 250 -7.52 -23.76 -0.99
N ARG A 251 -6.67 -24.11 -0.01
CA ARG A 251 -6.76 -25.39 0.71
C ARG A 251 -7.64 -25.26 1.97
N GLU A 252 -8.26 -26.39 2.36
CA GLU A 252 -9.20 -26.51 3.51
C GLU A 252 -8.62 -26.13 4.89
N ARG A 253 -7.40 -25.61 4.97
CA ARG A 253 -6.67 -25.28 6.22
C ARG A 253 -6.41 -23.78 6.43
N SER A 254 -7.17 -22.91 5.80
CA SER A 254 -7.10 -21.47 6.15
C SER A 254 -8.39 -21.01 6.77
#